data_c9a03f7cfd32d9f31bbb8e0472f1e2a7
#
_entry.id   c9a03f7cfd32d9f31bbb8e0472f1e2a7
#
_cell.length_a   1.000
_cell.length_b   1.000
_cell.length_c   1.000
_cell.angle_alpha   90.00
_cell.angle_beta   90.00
_cell.angle_gamma   90.00
#
_symmetry.space_group_name_H-M   'P 1'
#
loop_
_entity.id
_entity.type
_entity.pdbx_description
1 polymer ?
#
loop_
_entity_poly.entity_id
_entity_poly.type
_entity_poly.pdbx_seq_one_letter_code
_entity_poly.pdbx_strand_id
1 'polypeptide(L)'
;WDCTATTNPAVAIQPDGTTYMLYKSRSFADGPLKIGVAKAPRPDGPFERILDDPIFNFEDPNIHLEDPYLWYEDGKFRLLIKNDFKNGGPGISGIWGAGLYAESADCIHWEFAENPVVYSRHVTWFDGRQTDQANCERPYFLLDENNHPTHLFLATGEGPAPYQFSRTWNMVIPLR
;
A
#
# COMPACT_ATOMS: atom_id res chain seq x y z
N TRP A 1 4.51 11.47 15.71
CA TRP A 1 5.20 11.13 14.46
C TRP A 1 4.41 11.54 13.21
N ASP A 2 3.11 11.71 13.32
CA ASP A 2 2.17 11.99 12.22
C ASP A 2 1.74 13.47 12.13
N CYS A 3 2.70 14.37 12.20
CA CYS A 3 2.42 15.81 12.36
C CYS A 3 2.73 16.67 11.13
N THR A 4 3.44 16.15 10.11
CA THR A 4 3.87 17.00 8.98
C THR A 4 2.98 16.84 7.75
N ALA A 5 2.57 15.62 7.42
CA ALA A 5 1.72 15.34 6.28
C ALA A 5 0.92 14.05 6.54
N THR A 6 -0.40 14.15 6.56
CA THR A 6 -1.31 13.00 6.70
C THR A 6 -2.09 12.84 5.40
N THR A 7 -1.86 11.75 4.69
CA THR A 7 -2.37 11.55 3.31
C THR A 7 -2.65 10.07 3.02
N ASN A 8 -3.17 9.78 1.84
CA ASN A 8 -3.37 8.43 1.29
C ASN A 8 -4.18 7.54 2.24
N PRO A 9 -5.42 7.91 2.59
CA PRO A 9 -6.28 7.05 3.39
C PRO A 9 -6.66 5.79 2.62
N ALA A 10 -6.68 4.65 3.34
CA ALA A 10 -7.24 3.39 2.86
C ALA A 10 -8.22 2.87 3.91
N VAL A 11 -9.41 2.47 3.49
CA VAL A 11 -10.51 2.17 4.40
C VAL A 11 -11.03 0.76 4.18
N ALA A 12 -11.30 0.03 5.27
CA ALA A 12 -12.04 -1.22 5.24
C ALA A 12 -13.19 -1.18 6.24
N ILE A 13 -14.32 -1.75 5.84
CA ILE A 13 -15.54 -1.80 6.63
C ILE A 13 -15.82 -3.25 7.01
N GLN A 14 -15.97 -3.52 8.31
CA GLN A 14 -16.38 -4.83 8.81
C GLN A 14 -17.91 -5.03 8.65
N PRO A 15 -18.38 -6.27 8.69
CA PRO A 15 -19.82 -6.57 8.54
C PRO A 15 -20.75 -5.88 9.56
N ASP A 16 -20.22 -5.51 10.73
CA ASP A 16 -20.96 -4.79 11.78
C ASP A 16 -20.98 -3.25 11.55
N GLY A 17 -20.36 -2.77 10.47
CA GLY A 17 -20.23 -1.35 10.12
C GLY A 17 -18.99 -0.67 10.70
N THR A 18 -18.28 -1.32 11.62
CA THR A 18 -17.00 -0.80 12.16
C THR A 18 -16.02 -0.55 11.04
N THR A 19 -15.44 0.63 11.01
CA THR A 19 -14.60 1.09 9.91
C THR A 19 -13.18 1.38 10.40
N TYR A 20 -12.21 0.82 9.73
CA TYR A 20 -10.79 1.10 9.96
C TYR A 20 -10.22 1.90 8.80
N MET A 21 -9.32 2.83 9.13
CA MET A 21 -8.61 3.64 8.15
C MET A 21 -7.12 3.60 8.44
N LEU A 22 -6.36 3.14 7.47
CA LEU A 22 -4.92 3.33 7.43
C LEU A 22 -4.60 4.67 6.75
N TYR A 23 -3.58 5.36 7.21
CA TYR A 23 -3.13 6.62 6.63
C TYR A 23 -1.61 6.73 6.64
N LYS A 24 -1.06 7.36 5.61
CA LYS A 24 0.37 7.66 5.52
C LYS A 24 0.69 8.96 6.22
N SER A 25 1.76 9.00 7.00
CA SER A 25 2.27 10.23 7.58
C SER A 25 3.78 10.18 7.84
N ARG A 26 4.32 11.27 8.35
CA ARG A 26 5.72 11.43 8.77
C ARG A 26 5.87 12.59 9.75
N SER A 27 6.97 12.58 10.52
CA SER A 27 7.23 13.60 11.54
C SER A 27 7.96 14.85 11.01
N PHE A 28 8.66 14.78 9.87
CA PHE A 28 9.37 15.91 9.24
C PHE A 28 9.48 15.69 7.72
N ALA A 29 9.81 16.78 6.99
CA ALA A 29 9.69 16.83 5.53
C ALA A 29 10.34 15.67 4.77
N ASP A 30 11.54 15.23 5.15
CA ASP A 30 12.26 14.13 4.51
C ASP A 30 12.33 12.87 5.38
N GLY A 31 11.51 12.81 6.42
CA GLY A 31 11.42 11.66 7.32
C GLY A 31 10.84 10.41 6.66
N PRO A 32 11.03 9.25 7.29
CA PRO A 32 10.47 8.01 6.80
C PRO A 32 8.94 8.09 6.75
N LEU A 33 8.37 7.58 5.66
CA LEU A 33 6.93 7.43 5.51
C LEU A 33 6.48 6.23 6.34
N LYS A 34 5.50 6.45 7.19
CA LYS A 34 4.95 5.46 8.13
C LYS A 34 3.44 5.40 8.00
N ILE A 35 2.84 4.34 8.52
CA ILE A 35 1.40 4.09 8.45
C ILE A 35 0.80 4.12 9.83
N GLY A 36 -0.21 4.96 10.00
CA GLY A 36 -1.04 5.03 11.19
C GLY A 36 -2.38 4.33 10.97
N VAL A 37 -3.08 4.08 12.07
CA VAL A 37 -4.40 3.46 12.08
C VAL A 37 -5.39 4.26 12.91
N ALA A 38 -6.57 4.48 12.35
CA ALA A 38 -7.72 5.07 13.03
C ALA A 38 -8.94 4.16 12.86
N LYS A 39 -9.90 4.29 13.77
CA LYS A 39 -11.12 3.49 13.81
C LYS A 39 -12.33 4.39 14.01
N ALA A 40 -13.45 4.02 13.41
CA ALA A 40 -14.74 4.66 13.61
C ALA A 40 -15.83 3.60 13.78
N PRO A 41 -16.95 3.92 14.46
CA PRO A 41 -18.09 3.00 14.57
C PRO A 41 -18.83 2.80 13.23
N ARG A 42 -18.60 3.69 12.25
CA ARG A 42 -19.21 3.66 10.92
C ARG A 42 -18.41 4.51 9.92
N PRO A 43 -18.65 4.37 8.59
CA PRO A 43 -17.82 5.01 7.56
C PRO A 43 -17.78 6.55 7.60
N ASP A 44 -18.82 7.19 8.11
CA ASP A 44 -18.90 8.65 8.24
C ASP A 44 -18.24 9.20 9.53
N GLY A 45 -17.62 8.33 10.32
CA GLY A 45 -16.85 8.69 11.51
C GLY A 45 -17.69 8.91 12.79
N PRO A 46 -17.17 9.65 13.77
CA PRO A 46 -15.83 10.21 13.80
C PRO A 46 -14.72 9.14 13.86
N PHE A 47 -13.60 9.39 13.20
CA PHE A 47 -12.42 8.54 13.28
C PHE A 47 -11.53 8.94 14.46
N GLU A 48 -11.12 7.97 15.25
CA GLU A 48 -10.20 8.13 16.36
C GLU A 48 -8.93 7.32 16.08
N ARG A 49 -7.77 7.94 16.31
CA ARG A 49 -6.49 7.22 16.27
C ARG A 49 -6.44 6.22 17.42
N ILE A 50 -6.10 4.97 17.13
CA ILE A 50 -6.11 3.88 18.11
C ILE A 50 -4.73 3.46 18.61
N LEU A 51 -3.65 3.99 18.00
CA LEU A 51 -2.26 3.81 18.42
C LEU A 51 -1.51 5.12 18.41
N ASP A 52 -0.62 5.33 19.37
CA ASP A 52 0.31 6.46 19.35
C ASP A 52 1.48 6.26 18.40
N ASP A 53 1.90 5.01 18.18
CA ASP A 53 2.95 4.60 17.25
C ASP A 53 2.39 4.13 15.91
N PRO A 54 3.19 4.17 14.82
CA PRO A 54 2.79 3.58 13.55
C PRO A 54 2.65 2.05 13.64
N ILE A 55 1.75 1.46 12.83
CA ILE A 55 1.51 0.01 12.82
C ILE A 55 2.71 -0.81 12.32
N PHE A 56 3.61 -0.18 11.55
CA PHE A 56 4.90 -0.74 11.16
C PHE A 56 6.00 0.15 11.73
N ASN A 57 6.78 -0.38 12.65
CA ASN A 57 7.87 0.35 13.28
C ASN A 57 9.21 -0.33 12.99
N PHE A 58 9.74 -0.09 11.80
CA PHE A 58 11.04 -0.62 11.41
C PHE A 58 12.17 0.18 12.07
N GLU A 59 13.22 -0.51 12.51
CA GLU A 59 14.44 0.11 13.02
C GLU A 59 15.22 0.83 11.91
N ASP A 60 15.17 0.31 10.67
CA ASP A 60 15.80 0.93 9.51
C ASP A 60 15.01 2.14 9.02
N PRO A 61 15.53 3.38 9.17
CA PRO A 61 14.84 4.59 8.73
C PRO A 61 14.76 4.74 7.20
N ASN A 62 15.44 3.88 6.45
CA ASN A 62 15.37 3.88 4.98
C ASN A 62 14.16 3.13 4.45
N ILE A 63 13.47 2.33 5.28
CA ILE A 63 12.23 1.67 4.88
C ILE A 63 11.09 2.67 4.89
N HIS A 64 10.45 2.84 3.75
CA HIS A 64 9.28 3.68 3.56
C HIS A 64 8.11 2.81 3.10
N LEU A 65 6.96 2.99 3.73
CA LEU A 65 5.70 2.40 3.30
C LEU A 65 4.74 3.50 2.89
N GLU A 66 4.12 3.33 1.73
CA GLU A 66 3.15 4.29 1.22
C GLU A 66 2.07 3.62 0.36
N ASP A 67 1.06 4.42 0.01
CA ASP A 67 -0.04 4.01 -0.85
C ASP A 67 -0.74 2.71 -0.38
N PRO A 68 -1.22 2.66 0.87
CA PRO A 68 -1.95 1.49 1.34
C PRO A 68 -3.25 1.32 0.56
N TYR A 69 -3.62 0.07 0.25
CA TYR A 69 -4.95 -0.35 -0.12
C TYR A 69 -5.40 -1.41 0.88
N LEU A 70 -6.52 -1.14 1.55
CA LEU A 70 -7.02 -1.94 2.67
C LEU A 70 -8.39 -2.53 2.29
N TRP A 71 -8.60 -3.83 2.56
CA TRP A 71 -9.91 -4.46 2.45
C TRP A 71 -10.12 -5.49 3.56
N TYR A 72 -11.38 -5.90 3.74
CA TYR A 72 -11.76 -6.92 4.70
C TYR A 72 -12.39 -8.09 3.96
N GLU A 73 -11.84 -9.28 4.15
CA GLU A 73 -12.22 -10.50 3.45
C GLU A 73 -11.99 -11.70 4.37
N ASP A 74 -12.94 -12.63 4.43
CA ASP A 74 -12.86 -13.88 5.21
C ASP A 74 -12.45 -13.68 6.67
N GLY A 75 -12.98 -12.64 7.31
CA GLY A 75 -12.73 -12.37 8.73
C GLY A 75 -11.38 -11.73 9.03
N LYS A 76 -10.61 -11.31 8.02
CA LYS A 76 -9.31 -10.66 8.16
C LYS A 76 -9.24 -9.33 7.42
N PHE A 77 -8.41 -8.44 7.93
CA PHE A 77 -7.92 -7.29 7.18
C PHE A 77 -6.78 -7.73 6.28
N ARG A 78 -6.81 -7.26 5.05
CA ARG A 78 -5.78 -7.49 4.04
C ARG A 78 -5.26 -6.17 3.55
N LEU A 79 -3.96 -6.10 3.31
CA LEU A 79 -3.25 -4.89 2.93
C LEU A 79 -2.38 -5.14 1.71
N LEU A 80 -2.53 -4.29 0.72
CA LEU A 80 -1.54 -4.10 -0.33
C LEU A 80 -0.88 -2.75 -0.11
N ILE A 81 0.45 -2.72 0.01
CA ILE A 81 1.19 -1.51 0.34
C ILE A 81 2.48 -1.42 -0.46
N LYS A 82 2.80 -0.24 -0.95
CA LYS A 82 4.04 0.00 -1.69
C LYS A 82 5.22 0.11 -0.73
N ASN A 83 6.28 -0.63 -1.03
CA ASN A 83 7.56 -0.58 -0.35
C ASN A 83 8.58 0.26 -1.13
N ASP A 84 8.91 1.40 -0.57
CA ASP A 84 10.05 2.20 -1.00
C ASP A 84 11.20 2.06 0.00
N PHE A 85 12.39 2.36 -0.45
CA PHE A 85 13.55 2.48 0.40
C PHE A 85 14.58 3.45 -0.20
N LYS A 86 15.38 4.07 0.65
CA LYS A 86 16.43 5.02 0.27
C LYS A 86 17.82 4.40 0.43
N ASN A 87 18.81 5.08 -0.13
CA ASN A 87 20.24 4.78 0.06
C ASN A 87 20.67 3.35 -0.27
N GLY A 88 19.98 2.69 -1.21
CA GLY A 88 20.32 1.34 -1.66
C GLY A 88 20.09 0.24 -0.61
N GLY A 89 19.30 0.52 0.42
CA GLY A 89 18.88 -0.50 1.38
C GLY A 89 17.98 -1.57 0.72
N PRO A 90 17.84 -2.75 1.33
CA PRO A 90 17.05 -3.85 0.75
C PRO A 90 15.54 -3.62 0.88
N GLY A 91 15.10 -2.65 1.69
CA GLY A 91 13.68 -2.56 2.06
C GLY A 91 13.20 -3.86 2.70
N ILE A 92 11.91 -4.16 2.53
CA ILE A 92 11.32 -5.43 3.02
C ILE A 92 11.54 -6.56 2.01
N SER A 93 11.38 -6.28 0.71
CA SER A 93 11.39 -7.30 -0.35
C SER A 93 12.66 -7.33 -1.20
N GLY A 94 13.57 -6.41 -1.00
CA GLY A 94 14.73 -6.21 -1.90
C GLY A 94 14.38 -5.56 -3.25
N ILE A 95 13.10 -5.32 -3.53
CA ILE A 95 12.63 -4.77 -4.81
C ILE A 95 12.02 -3.38 -4.56
N TRP A 96 12.71 -2.35 -5.04
CA TRP A 96 12.25 -0.97 -4.90
C TRP A 96 10.92 -0.72 -5.64
N GLY A 97 9.96 -0.10 -4.96
CA GLY A 97 8.67 0.24 -5.52
C GLY A 97 7.73 -0.96 -5.70
N ALA A 98 8.04 -2.11 -5.09
CA ALA A 98 7.16 -3.27 -5.11
C ALA A 98 5.93 -3.06 -4.23
N GLY A 99 4.79 -3.61 -4.65
CA GLY A 99 3.62 -3.75 -3.81
C GLY A 99 3.70 -5.03 -3.00
N LEU A 100 3.53 -4.91 -1.68
CA LEU A 100 3.63 -6.02 -0.73
C LEU A 100 2.27 -6.33 -0.12
N TYR A 101 2.02 -7.62 0.07
CA TYR A 101 0.82 -8.13 0.72
C TYR A 101 1.08 -8.50 2.18
N ALA A 102 0.14 -8.08 3.05
CA ALA A 102 0.12 -8.45 4.45
C ALA A 102 -1.30 -8.73 4.93
N GLU A 103 -1.44 -9.50 6.01
CA GLU A 103 -2.71 -9.81 6.66
C GLU A 103 -2.69 -9.39 8.13
N SER A 104 -3.88 -9.12 8.69
CA SER A 104 -4.09 -8.83 10.10
C SER A 104 -5.46 -9.30 10.56
N ALA A 105 -5.55 -9.80 11.78
CA ALA A 105 -6.84 -10.10 12.41
C ALA A 105 -7.52 -8.87 13.03
N ASP A 106 -6.75 -7.82 13.35
CA ASP A 106 -7.21 -6.67 14.15
C ASP A 106 -6.89 -5.30 13.55
N CYS A 107 -6.30 -5.25 12.35
CA CYS A 107 -5.82 -4.04 11.67
C CYS A 107 -4.66 -3.32 12.40
N ILE A 108 -4.07 -3.94 13.40
CA ILE A 108 -2.97 -3.42 14.22
C ILE A 108 -1.71 -4.27 14.04
N HIS A 109 -1.84 -5.57 14.24
CA HIS A 109 -0.74 -6.53 14.14
C HIS A 109 -0.74 -7.15 12.75
N TRP A 110 0.29 -6.87 11.96
CA TRP A 110 0.37 -7.24 10.56
C TRP A 110 1.48 -8.25 10.30
N GLU A 111 1.18 -9.25 9.50
CA GLU A 111 2.13 -10.26 9.05
C GLU A 111 2.25 -10.20 7.52
N PHE A 112 3.46 -9.96 7.00
CA PHE A 112 3.74 -10.08 5.58
C PHE A 112 3.73 -11.55 5.16
N ALA A 113 3.19 -11.84 3.99
CA ALA A 113 3.27 -13.19 3.42
C ALA A 113 4.74 -13.63 3.24
N GLU A 114 5.00 -14.94 3.23
CA GLU A 114 6.35 -15.49 2.97
C GLU A 114 6.94 -14.98 1.65
N ASN A 115 6.11 -14.85 0.62
CA ASN A 115 6.42 -14.24 -0.67
C ASN A 115 5.50 -13.01 -0.86
N PRO A 116 5.83 -11.86 -0.27
CA PRO A 116 4.87 -10.77 -0.15
C PRO A 116 4.68 -9.94 -1.42
N VAL A 117 5.55 -10.10 -2.43
CA VAL A 117 5.52 -9.26 -3.64
C VAL A 117 4.32 -9.60 -4.53
N VAL A 118 3.37 -8.68 -4.64
CA VAL A 118 2.20 -8.77 -5.52
C VAL A 118 2.49 -8.19 -6.90
N TYR A 119 3.18 -7.06 -6.95
CA TYR A 119 3.62 -6.42 -8.18
C TYR A 119 4.99 -5.77 -8.01
N SER A 120 5.64 -5.57 -9.14
CA SER A 120 6.87 -4.78 -9.22
C SER A 120 6.79 -3.82 -10.42
N ARG A 121 7.83 -3.02 -10.62
CA ARG A 121 7.95 -2.16 -11.81
C ARG A 121 8.23 -2.94 -13.09
N HIS A 122 8.66 -4.21 -12.98
CA HIS A 122 8.88 -5.10 -14.12
C HIS A 122 7.54 -5.71 -14.57
N VAL A 123 7.08 -5.35 -15.76
CA VAL A 123 5.75 -5.73 -16.29
C VAL A 123 5.92 -6.58 -17.53
N THR A 124 5.22 -7.72 -17.56
CA THR A 124 5.03 -8.54 -18.76
C THR A 124 3.66 -8.27 -19.35
N TRP A 125 3.60 -7.73 -20.57
CA TRP A 125 2.38 -7.41 -21.28
C TRP A 125 1.77 -8.63 -21.95
N PHE A 126 0.49 -8.55 -22.35
CA PHE A 126 -0.21 -9.65 -23.03
C PHE A 126 0.45 -10.10 -24.35
N ASP A 127 1.18 -9.20 -25.02
CA ASP A 127 1.95 -9.51 -26.23
C ASP A 127 3.31 -10.16 -25.94
N GLY A 128 3.63 -10.44 -24.67
CA GLY A 128 4.88 -11.02 -24.20
C GLY A 128 6.02 -10.03 -24.06
N ARG A 129 5.82 -8.75 -24.42
CA ARG A 129 6.82 -7.71 -24.22
C ARG A 129 7.03 -7.45 -22.73
N GLN A 130 8.27 -7.23 -22.33
CA GLN A 130 8.64 -6.86 -20.97
C GLN A 130 9.14 -5.41 -20.93
N THR A 131 8.75 -4.69 -19.88
CA THR A 131 9.18 -3.30 -19.66
C THR A 131 9.37 -3.02 -18.18
N ASP A 132 10.35 -2.17 -17.88
CA ASP A 132 10.50 -1.59 -16.56
C ASP A 132 9.80 -0.24 -16.52
N GLN A 133 8.81 -0.13 -15.65
CA GLN A 133 8.10 1.13 -15.44
C GLN A 133 8.95 2.08 -14.59
N ALA A 134 8.82 3.40 -14.83
CA ALA A 134 9.47 4.39 -13.97
C ALA A 134 8.94 4.29 -12.53
N ASN A 135 7.63 4.11 -12.37
CA ASN A 135 6.97 3.87 -11.09
C ASN A 135 5.71 3.00 -11.28
N CYS A 136 5.30 2.32 -10.20
CA CYS A 136 3.97 1.73 -10.03
C CYS A 136 3.39 2.24 -8.71
N GLU A 137 2.36 3.07 -8.78
CA GLU A 137 1.84 3.89 -7.69
C GLU A 137 0.35 3.64 -7.47
N ARG A 138 -0.13 3.94 -6.26
CA ARG A 138 -1.55 3.99 -5.97
C ARG A 138 -2.28 2.69 -6.32
N PRO A 139 -1.86 1.54 -5.77
CA PRO A 139 -2.54 0.28 -6.05
C PRO A 139 -4.00 0.35 -5.62
N TYR A 140 -4.87 -0.22 -6.45
CA TYR A 140 -6.29 -0.36 -6.15
C TYR A 140 -6.79 -1.68 -6.73
N PHE A 141 -7.47 -2.48 -5.91
CA PHE A 141 -8.14 -3.69 -6.39
C PHE A 141 -9.61 -3.43 -6.73
N LEU A 142 -10.04 -3.91 -7.90
CA LEU A 142 -11.45 -4.16 -8.14
C LEU A 142 -11.81 -5.47 -7.46
N LEU A 143 -12.77 -5.43 -6.55
CA LEU A 143 -13.26 -6.60 -5.83
C LEU A 143 -14.55 -7.12 -6.49
N ASP A 144 -14.79 -8.42 -6.41
CA ASP A 144 -16.08 -9.03 -6.75
C ASP A 144 -17.11 -8.88 -5.62
N GLU A 145 -18.27 -9.50 -5.77
CA GLU A 145 -19.36 -9.49 -4.79
C GLU A 145 -19.02 -10.16 -3.45
N ASN A 146 -17.95 -10.98 -3.42
CA ASN A 146 -17.44 -11.66 -2.23
C ASN A 146 -16.22 -10.96 -1.63
N ASN A 147 -15.88 -9.77 -2.11
CA ASN A 147 -14.67 -9.00 -1.77
C ASN A 147 -13.35 -9.65 -2.23
N HIS A 148 -13.36 -10.59 -3.19
CA HIS A 148 -12.14 -11.13 -3.77
C HIS A 148 -11.57 -10.19 -4.85
N PRO A 149 -10.26 -9.92 -4.85
CA PRO A 149 -9.62 -9.11 -5.88
C PRO A 149 -9.68 -9.77 -7.26
N THR A 150 -10.15 -9.05 -8.28
CA THR A 150 -10.24 -9.50 -9.67
C THR A 150 -9.29 -8.79 -10.61
N HIS A 151 -9.00 -7.52 -10.35
CA HIS A 151 -8.10 -6.69 -11.16
C HIS A 151 -7.30 -5.76 -10.25
N LEU A 152 -6.02 -5.59 -10.57
CA LEU A 152 -5.14 -4.60 -9.97
C LEU A 152 -5.02 -3.39 -10.89
N PHE A 153 -5.29 -2.22 -10.36
CA PHE A 153 -5.08 -0.93 -11.02
C PHE A 153 -3.86 -0.23 -10.43
N LEU A 154 -3.03 0.35 -11.28
CA LEU A 154 -1.83 1.09 -10.90
C LEU A 154 -1.72 2.37 -11.73
N ALA A 155 -1.35 3.48 -11.10
CA ALA A 155 -0.81 4.62 -11.81
C ALA A 155 0.65 4.32 -12.16
N THR A 156 1.02 4.49 -13.42
CA THR A 156 2.35 4.13 -13.91
C THR A 156 2.86 5.10 -14.97
N GLY A 157 4.09 4.92 -15.39
CA GLY A 157 4.68 5.72 -16.46
C GLY A 157 6.02 5.18 -16.92
N GLU A 158 6.44 5.65 -18.08
CA GLU A 158 7.78 5.43 -18.63
C GLU A 158 8.65 6.66 -18.43
N GLY A 159 9.94 6.45 -18.33
CA GLY A 159 10.93 7.51 -18.18
C GLY A 159 12.32 6.95 -17.86
N PRO A 160 13.35 7.81 -17.87
CA PRO A 160 14.74 7.40 -17.71
C PRO A 160 15.08 6.92 -16.28
N ALA A 161 14.29 7.30 -15.29
CA ALA A 161 14.50 6.94 -13.90
C ALA A 161 13.19 7.06 -13.10
N PRO A 162 13.12 6.51 -11.88
CA PRO A 162 12.01 6.72 -10.96
C PRO A 162 11.66 8.21 -10.80
N TYR A 163 10.36 8.52 -10.82
CA TYR A 163 9.80 9.89 -10.74
C TYR A 163 10.21 10.85 -11.88
N GLN A 164 10.86 10.36 -12.92
CA GLN A 164 11.18 11.13 -14.13
C GLN A 164 10.35 10.59 -15.30
N PHE A 165 9.19 11.18 -15.52
CA PHE A 165 8.24 10.68 -16.52
C PHE A 165 8.34 11.43 -17.85
N SER A 166 8.41 10.66 -18.93
CA SER A 166 8.13 11.13 -20.29
C SER A 166 6.66 10.96 -20.67
N ARG A 167 6.00 9.97 -20.07
CA ARG A 167 4.58 9.64 -20.25
C ARG A 167 4.03 8.91 -19.04
N THR A 168 2.76 9.15 -18.69
CA THR A 168 2.06 8.47 -17.61
C THR A 168 0.69 7.95 -18.06
N TRP A 169 0.21 6.87 -17.44
CA TRP A 169 -1.12 6.27 -17.67
C TRP A 169 -1.56 5.42 -16.48
N ASN A 170 -2.81 4.96 -16.51
CA ASN A 170 -3.29 3.94 -15.58
C ASN A 170 -3.19 2.55 -16.24
N MET A 171 -2.64 1.59 -15.52
CA MET A 171 -2.49 0.21 -15.94
C MET A 171 -3.50 -0.66 -15.21
N VAL A 172 -4.01 -1.67 -15.91
CA VAL A 172 -4.91 -2.70 -15.35
C VAL A 172 -4.28 -4.07 -15.56
N ILE A 173 -4.22 -4.85 -14.49
CA ILE A 173 -3.69 -6.22 -14.49
C ILE A 173 -4.81 -7.15 -14.02
N PRO A 174 -5.36 -8.02 -14.88
CA PRO A 174 -6.30 -9.06 -14.47
C PRO A 174 -5.61 -10.06 -13.53
N LEU A 175 -6.25 -10.40 -12.43
CA LEU A 175 -5.80 -11.44 -11.51
C LEU A 175 -6.45 -12.79 -11.92
N ARG A 176 -5.68 -13.87 -11.79
CA ARG A 176 -6.12 -15.22 -12.18
C ARG A 176 -6.31 -16.10 -10.96
#